data_1610a03c767a5fa4ecf5eac66aadf399
#
_entry.id   1610a03c767a5fa4ecf5eac66aadf399
#
_cell.length_a   1.000
_cell.length_b   1.000
_cell.length_c   1.000
_cell.angle_alpha   90.00
_cell.angle_beta   90.00
_cell.angle_gamma   90.00
#
_symmetry.space_group_name_H-M   'P 1'
#
loop_
_entity.id
_entity.type
_entity.pdbx_description
1 polymer ?
#
loop_
_entity_poly.entity_id
_entity_poly.type
_entity_poly.pdbx_seq_one_letter_code
_entity_poly.pdbx_strand_id
1 'polypeptide(L)'
;MVVGAQATEVDLVVIGSGPGGYVAAIRAAELGKKVTIIEKDNVGGVCLNIGCIPSKALINIGHHYQESLEEEKGENPFGLSVGNVKLNWESAQKWKQDKVVNQLT
;
A
#
# COMPACT_ATOMS: atom_id res chain seq x y z
N MET A 1 26.16 -25.70 1.96
CA MET A 1 27.29 -24.99 1.34
C MET A 1 26.87 -24.49 -0.05
N VAL A 2 27.13 -23.25 -0.35
CA VAL A 2 26.85 -22.66 -1.66
C VAL A 2 28.15 -22.62 -2.44
N VAL A 3 28.20 -23.33 -3.57
CA VAL A 3 29.39 -23.40 -4.42
C VAL A 3 29.23 -22.37 -5.56
N GLY A 4 30.29 -21.61 -5.83
CA GLY A 4 30.29 -20.56 -6.85
C GLY A 4 29.58 -19.28 -6.46
N ALA A 5 29.25 -19.11 -5.16
CA ALA A 5 28.67 -17.87 -4.67
C ALA A 5 29.69 -16.73 -4.74
N GLN A 6 29.25 -15.57 -5.21
CA GLN A 6 30.04 -14.35 -5.20
C GLN A 6 29.65 -13.50 -3.98
N ALA A 7 30.64 -13.00 -3.25
CA ALA A 7 30.42 -12.04 -2.19
C ALA A 7 30.37 -10.63 -2.77
N THR A 8 29.38 -9.86 -2.36
CA THR A 8 29.28 -8.45 -2.70
C THR A 8 29.46 -7.64 -1.41
N GLU A 9 30.38 -6.71 -1.42
CA GLU A 9 30.59 -5.83 -0.28
C GLU A 9 29.55 -4.72 -0.26
N VAL A 10 28.89 -4.57 0.88
CA VAL A 10 27.91 -3.51 1.13
C VAL A 10 28.13 -2.91 2.51
N ASP A 11 27.65 -1.69 2.71
CA ASP A 11 27.75 -1.03 4.01
C ASP A 11 26.66 -1.50 4.97
N LEU A 12 25.49 -1.85 4.43
CA LEU A 12 24.30 -2.23 5.20
C LEU A 12 23.52 -3.31 4.47
N VAL A 13 23.16 -4.33 5.21
CA VAL A 13 22.19 -5.35 4.75
C VAL A 13 20.91 -5.21 5.56
N VAL A 14 19.78 -5.07 4.89
CA VAL A 14 18.47 -5.02 5.51
C VAL A 14 17.73 -6.30 5.19
N ILE A 15 17.33 -7.03 6.20
CA ILE A 15 16.59 -8.28 6.06
C ILE A 15 15.10 -7.98 6.30
N GLY A 16 14.31 -8.11 5.24
CA GLY A 16 12.91 -7.76 5.23
C GLY A 16 12.66 -6.41 4.58
N SER A 17 11.71 -6.37 3.65
CA SER A 17 11.37 -5.18 2.88
C SER A 17 9.99 -4.59 3.24
N GLY A 18 9.54 -4.81 4.47
CA GLY A 18 8.39 -4.09 5.02
C GLY A 18 8.71 -2.63 5.31
N PRO A 19 7.78 -1.86 5.89
CA PRO A 19 7.97 -0.42 6.12
C PRO A 19 9.23 -0.06 6.89
N GLY A 20 9.59 -0.84 7.92
CA GLY A 20 10.83 -0.62 8.65
C GLY A 20 12.07 -0.85 7.78
N GLY A 21 12.04 -1.87 6.95
CA GLY A 21 13.16 -2.26 6.10
C GLY A 21 13.37 -1.30 4.93
N TYR A 22 12.35 -1.07 4.11
CA TYR A 22 12.53 -0.22 2.92
C TYR A 22 12.79 1.24 3.28
N VAL A 23 12.19 1.76 4.35
CA VAL A 23 12.48 3.13 4.83
C VAL A 23 13.93 3.25 5.28
N ALA A 24 14.41 2.30 6.07
CA ALA A 24 15.81 2.29 6.51
C ALA A 24 16.79 2.17 5.34
N ALA A 25 16.51 1.29 4.39
CA ALA A 25 17.34 1.09 3.22
C ALA A 25 17.41 2.35 2.33
N ILE A 26 16.28 2.96 2.05
CA ILE A 26 16.20 4.20 1.27
C ILE A 26 16.99 5.31 1.95
N ARG A 27 16.80 5.50 3.25
CA ARG A 27 17.49 6.54 3.99
C ARG A 27 19.01 6.33 4.02
N ALA A 28 19.45 5.09 4.23
CA ALA A 28 20.87 4.77 4.19
C ALA A 28 21.49 5.04 2.82
N ALA A 29 20.77 4.70 1.74
CA ALA A 29 21.19 4.98 0.37
C ALA A 29 21.28 6.51 0.10
N GLU A 30 20.31 7.28 0.56
CA GLU A 30 20.34 8.75 0.47
C GLU A 30 21.57 9.34 1.17
N LEU A 31 22.03 8.69 2.23
CA LEU A 31 23.25 9.10 2.96
C LEU A 31 24.54 8.57 2.32
N GLY A 32 24.46 8.03 1.11
CA GLY A 32 25.62 7.60 0.35
C GLY A 32 26.13 6.20 0.69
N LYS A 33 25.35 5.41 1.40
CA LYS A 33 25.74 4.03 1.76
C LYS A 33 25.34 3.04 0.67
N LYS A 34 26.15 1.97 0.52
CA LYS A 34 25.77 0.82 -0.29
C LYS A 34 24.87 -0.07 0.53
N VAL A 35 23.64 -0.26 0.07
CA VAL A 35 22.62 -1.01 0.81
C VAL A 35 22.11 -2.16 -0.04
N THR A 36 21.95 -3.31 0.59
CA THR A 36 21.26 -4.47 0.02
C THR A 36 20.07 -4.79 0.91
N ILE A 37 18.91 -4.93 0.29
CA ILE A 37 17.70 -5.40 0.96
C ILE A 37 17.43 -6.84 0.54
N ILE A 38 17.05 -7.68 1.47
CA ILE A 38 16.74 -9.09 1.24
C ILE A 38 15.29 -9.33 1.63
N GLU A 39 14.50 -9.83 0.70
CA GLU A 39 13.10 -10.15 0.90
C GLU A 39 12.81 -11.59 0.46
N LYS A 40 12.16 -12.36 1.31
CA LYS A 40 11.84 -13.77 1.02
C LYS A 40 10.52 -13.97 0.27
N ASP A 41 9.60 -12.99 0.34
CA ASP A 41 8.27 -13.10 -0.25
C ASP A 41 8.00 -11.95 -1.24
N ASN A 42 7.25 -10.96 -0.83
CA ASN A 42 6.88 -9.83 -1.68
C ASN A 42 7.49 -8.53 -1.17
N VAL A 43 8.15 -7.81 -2.06
CA VAL A 43 8.72 -6.50 -1.74
C VAL A 43 7.64 -5.56 -1.22
N GLY A 44 7.92 -4.87 -0.15
CA GLY A 44 6.98 -3.99 0.56
C GLY A 44 6.34 -4.65 1.78
N GLY A 45 6.46 -5.97 1.91
CA GLY A 45 5.97 -6.73 3.06
C GLY A 45 4.45 -6.77 3.19
N VAL A 46 4.00 -7.14 4.35
CA VAL A 46 2.56 -7.29 4.66
C VAL A 46 1.82 -5.97 4.53
N CYS A 47 2.38 -4.90 5.09
CA CYS A 47 1.71 -3.59 5.10
C CYS A 47 1.35 -3.10 3.69
N LEU A 48 2.28 -3.18 2.75
CA LEU A 48 2.05 -2.72 1.39
C LEU A 48 1.15 -3.67 0.60
N ASN A 49 1.37 -4.96 0.71
CA ASN A 49 0.72 -5.94 -0.17
C ASN A 49 -0.66 -6.39 0.31
N ILE A 50 -0.82 -6.64 1.60
CA ILE A 50 -2.04 -7.23 2.16
C ILE A 50 -2.47 -6.60 3.49
N GLY A 51 -1.84 -5.53 3.93
CA GLY A 51 -2.08 -4.91 5.24
C GLY A 51 -2.55 -3.47 5.17
N CYS A 52 -1.75 -2.58 5.74
CA CYS A 52 -2.12 -1.17 5.99
C CYS A 52 -2.59 -0.41 4.75
N ILE A 53 -1.87 -0.56 3.64
CA ILE A 53 -2.16 0.21 2.43
C ILE A 53 -3.46 -0.23 1.78
N PRO A 54 -3.68 -1.52 1.45
CA PRO A 54 -4.97 -1.95 0.93
C PRO A 54 -6.13 -1.76 1.92
N SER A 55 -5.90 -1.92 3.21
CA SER A 55 -6.92 -1.68 4.23
C SER A 55 -7.39 -0.23 4.25
N LYS A 56 -6.45 0.72 4.21
CA LYS A 56 -6.79 2.15 4.17
C LYS A 56 -7.50 2.53 2.87
N ALA A 57 -7.15 1.92 1.76
CA ALA A 57 -7.85 2.12 0.49
C ALA A 57 -9.32 1.71 0.61
N LEU A 58 -9.60 0.56 1.20
CA LEU A 58 -10.97 0.08 1.43
C LEU A 58 -11.73 0.93 2.44
N ILE A 59 -11.08 1.38 3.50
CA ILE A 59 -11.67 2.30 4.49
C ILE A 59 -12.07 3.61 3.82
N ASN A 60 -11.23 4.15 2.96
CA ASN A 60 -11.52 5.37 2.20
C ASN A 60 -12.76 5.20 1.32
N ILE A 61 -12.88 4.08 0.62
CA ILE A 61 -14.08 3.75 -0.15
C ILE A 61 -15.31 3.69 0.76
N GLY A 62 -15.17 3.05 1.92
CA GLY A 62 -16.23 2.95 2.91
C GLY A 62 -16.74 4.31 3.39
N HIS A 63 -15.84 5.26 3.64
CA HIS A 63 -16.19 6.61 4.01
C HIS A 63 -16.95 7.34 2.90
N HIS A 64 -16.49 7.24 1.65
CA HIS A 64 -17.19 7.81 0.50
C HIS A 64 -18.60 7.23 0.34
N TYR A 65 -18.73 5.93 0.52
CA TYR A 65 -20.03 5.27 0.44
C TYR A 65 -20.97 5.74 1.54
N GLN A 66 -20.48 5.83 2.76
CA GLN A 66 -21.26 6.31 3.90
C GLN A 66 -21.73 7.76 3.68
N GLU A 67 -20.84 8.66 3.28
CA GLU A 67 -21.18 10.05 2.98
C GLU A 67 -22.24 10.13 1.89
N SER A 68 -22.10 9.35 0.82
CA SER A 68 -23.07 9.33 -0.29
C SER A 68 -24.44 8.85 0.17
N LEU A 69 -24.51 7.86 1.08
CA LEU A 69 -25.78 7.40 1.64
C LEU A 69 -26.45 8.50 2.51
N GLU A 70 -25.66 9.24 3.27
CA GLU A 70 -26.17 10.35 4.09
C GLU A 70 -26.69 11.49 3.20
N GLU A 71 -25.99 11.79 2.13
CA GLU A 71 -26.40 12.78 1.12
C GLU A 71 -27.66 12.35 0.38
N GLU A 72 -27.81 11.08 0.10
CA GLU A 72 -29.03 10.52 -0.52
C GLU A 72 -30.26 10.75 0.37
N LYS A 73 -30.09 10.72 1.69
CA LYS A 73 -31.16 11.02 2.65
C LYS A 73 -31.46 12.50 2.77
N GLY A 74 -30.70 13.38 2.15
CA GLY A 74 -30.87 14.83 2.20
C GLY A 74 -30.35 15.48 3.48
N GLU A 75 -29.46 14.84 4.19
CA GLU A 75 -28.94 15.30 5.50
C GLU A 75 -27.72 16.21 5.41
N ASN A 76 -27.39 16.73 4.22
CA ASN A 76 -26.23 17.61 4.08
C ASN A 76 -26.67 19.09 4.09
N PRO A 77 -25.83 19.99 4.69
CA PRO A 77 -26.17 21.42 4.76
C PRO A 77 -25.89 22.18 3.46
N PHE A 78 -25.35 21.51 2.46
CA PHE A 78 -24.88 22.15 1.22
C PHE A 78 -25.94 22.20 0.12
N GLY A 79 -27.11 21.60 0.33
CA GLY A 79 -28.14 21.50 -0.67
C GLY A 79 -27.84 20.47 -1.76
N LEU A 80 -26.90 19.57 -1.52
CA LEU A 80 -26.53 18.52 -2.47
C LEU A 80 -27.58 17.41 -2.49
N SER A 81 -28.09 17.08 -3.66
CA SER A 81 -29.01 15.95 -3.87
C SER A 81 -28.27 14.81 -4.56
N VAL A 82 -28.31 13.65 -3.94
CA VAL A 82 -27.68 12.42 -4.46
C VAL A 82 -28.73 11.32 -4.51
N GLY A 83 -28.73 10.53 -5.59
CA GLY A 83 -29.68 9.42 -5.73
C GLY A 83 -29.02 8.17 -6.30
N ASN A 84 -29.68 7.03 -6.11
CA ASN A 84 -29.22 5.72 -6.60
C ASN A 84 -27.80 5.33 -6.16
N VAL A 85 -27.47 5.58 -4.91
CA VAL A 85 -26.17 5.21 -4.36
C VAL A 85 -26.03 3.68 -4.28
N LYS A 86 -25.04 3.14 -4.97
CA LYS A 86 -24.72 1.72 -5.00
C LYS A 86 -23.22 1.51 -4.94
N LEU A 87 -22.81 0.49 -4.22
CA LEU A 87 -21.42 0.06 -4.18
C LEU A 87 -21.27 -1.24 -4.98
N ASN A 88 -20.38 -1.25 -5.95
CA ASN A 88 -19.93 -2.46 -6.61
C ASN A 88 -18.65 -2.94 -5.91
N TRP A 89 -18.77 -3.99 -5.11
CA TRP A 89 -17.66 -4.51 -4.31
C TRP A 89 -16.52 -5.06 -5.17
N GLU A 90 -16.85 -5.73 -6.27
CA GLU A 90 -15.82 -6.27 -7.17
C GLU A 90 -15.00 -5.15 -7.79
N SER A 91 -15.63 -4.07 -8.22
CA SER A 91 -14.95 -2.89 -8.76
C SER A 91 -14.07 -2.22 -7.71
N ALA A 92 -14.53 -2.13 -6.47
CA ALA A 92 -13.76 -1.58 -5.36
C ALA A 92 -12.50 -2.41 -5.09
N GLN A 93 -12.64 -3.72 -5.06
CA GLN A 93 -11.50 -4.64 -4.88
C GLN A 93 -10.50 -4.56 -6.03
N LYS A 94 -10.99 -4.50 -7.24
CA LYS A 94 -10.15 -4.36 -8.43
C LYS A 94 -9.38 -3.04 -8.42
N TRP A 95 -10.05 -1.94 -8.10
CA TRP A 95 -9.40 -0.63 -7.97
C TRP A 95 -8.30 -0.67 -6.89
N LYS A 96 -8.60 -1.23 -5.73
CA LYS A 96 -7.62 -1.40 -4.65
C LYS A 96 -6.38 -2.14 -5.14
N GLN A 97 -6.57 -3.26 -5.84
CA GLN A 97 -5.44 -4.07 -6.29
C GLN A 97 -4.67 -3.40 -7.41
N ASP A 98 -5.34 -2.94 -8.46
CA ASP A 98 -4.69 -2.44 -9.68
C ASP A 98 -4.12 -1.04 -9.53
N LYS A 99 -4.82 -0.16 -8.81
CA LYS A 99 -4.47 1.27 -8.71
C LYS A 99 -3.78 1.66 -7.41
N VAL A 100 -3.87 0.84 -6.39
CA VAL A 100 -3.21 1.12 -5.11
C VAL A 100 -2.04 0.17 -4.89
N VAL A 101 -2.30 -1.11 -4.70
CA VAL A 101 -1.23 -2.07 -4.37
C VAL A 101 -0.23 -2.23 -5.52
N ASN A 102 -0.70 -2.52 -6.72
CA ASN A 102 0.18 -2.77 -7.88
C ASN A 102 0.97 -1.54 -8.33
N GLN A 103 0.49 -0.34 -8.04
CA GLN A 103 1.22 0.90 -8.36
C GLN A 103 2.44 1.10 -7.45
N LEU A 104 2.44 0.50 -6.27
CA LEU A 104 3.50 0.66 -5.27
C LEU A 104 4.50 -0.50 -5.28
N THR A 105 4.17 -1.56 -5.95
CA THR A 105 5.06 -2.72 -6.12
C THR A 105 5.63 -2.75 -7.54
#